data_5c477c08e153f60a847a8b0cd8351d3d
#
_entry.id   5c477c08e153f60a847a8b0cd8351d3d
#
_cell.length_a   1.000
_cell.length_b   1.000
_cell.length_c   1.000
_cell.angle_alpha   90.00
_cell.angle_beta   90.00
_cell.angle_gamma   90.00
#
_symmetry.space_group_name_H-M   'P 1'
#
loop_
_entity.id
_entity.type
_entity.pdbx_description
1 polymer ?
#
loop_
_entity_poly.entity_id
_entity_poly.type
_entity_poly.pdbx_seq_one_letter_code
_entity_poly.pdbx_strand_id
1 'polypeptide(L)'
;VIQEIFGVNGHIRSVADGYAAQGYSVIAPQLYDRSAPDIELGYTQEDVQKGRDIRVELGFDKPLLDLQAAVSLLKSEGLAVGIVGYCYGGALAWRSAAKLEGLSATVGYYGSAATFKDEAPQCPVLLHYGEKDAMIPSTDGAMLVDLYPNRVEAFVYPADHGFNCDQRASYDGPSAALALERSLFFFQDYLG
;
A
#
# COMPACT_ATOMS: atom_id res chain seq x y z
N VAL A 1 4.19 1.74 -6.37
CA VAL A 1 3.88 2.35 -5.07
C VAL A 1 2.49 2.96 -5.13
N ILE A 2 1.63 2.64 -4.14
CA ILE A 2 0.26 3.18 -4.08
C ILE A 2 0.15 4.19 -2.94
N GLN A 3 -0.39 5.36 -3.27
CA GLN A 3 -0.60 6.51 -2.39
C GLN A 3 -1.53 6.23 -1.20
N GLU A 4 -1.41 7.06 -0.17
CA GLU A 4 -2.41 7.25 0.87
C GLU A 4 -3.63 8.04 0.32
N ILE A 5 -4.46 8.61 1.18
CA ILE A 5 -5.55 9.52 0.77
C ILE A 5 -5.08 10.92 0.35
N PHE A 6 -3.77 11.16 0.25
CA PHE A 6 -3.19 12.49 0.02
C PHE A 6 -2.66 12.69 -1.41
N GLY A 7 -2.88 11.74 -2.31
CA GLY A 7 -2.30 11.77 -3.66
C GLY A 7 -0.83 11.33 -3.68
N VAL A 8 -0.19 11.46 -4.84
CA VAL A 8 1.25 11.22 -5.01
C VAL A 8 2.00 12.47 -4.56
N ASN A 9 1.95 12.74 -3.25
CA ASN A 9 2.58 13.89 -2.61
C ASN A 9 4.09 13.66 -2.34
N GLY A 10 4.74 14.61 -1.69
CA GLY A 10 6.18 14.55 -1.37
C GLY A 10 6.59 13.27 -0.63
N HIS A 11 5.79 12.81 0.33
CA HIS A 11 6.05 11.56 1.05
C HIS A 11 6.03 10.34 0.11
N ILE A 12 5.01 10.18 -0.70
CA ILE A 12 4.90 9.03 -1.63
C ILE A 12 5.99 9.06 -2.71
N ARG A 13 6.40 10.25 -3.16
CA ARG A 13 7.58 10.38 -4.04
C ARG A 13 8.85 9.92 -3.35
N SER A 14 9.09 10.35 -2.11
CA SER A 14 10.26 9.90 -1.33
C SER A 14 10.25 8.39 -1.10
N VAL A 15 9.08 7.78 -0.88
CA VAL A 15 8.94 6.32 -0.80
C VAL A 15 9.32 5.66 -2.13
N ALA A 16 8.81 6.17 -3.25
CA ALA A 16 9.13 5.65 -4.57
C ALA A 16 10.62 5.76 -4.89
N ASP A 17 11.24 6.91 -4.58
CA ASP A 17 12.68 7.12 -4.73
C ASP A 17 13.49 6.17 -3.83
N GLY A 18 13.00 5.89 -2.63
CA GLY A 18 13.60 4.93 -1.71
C GLY A 18 13.64 3.51 -2.29
N TYR A 19 12.56 3.03 -2.90
CA TYR A 19 12.56 1.74 -3.60
C TYR A 19 13.44 1.77 -4.87
N ALA A 20 13.43 2.87 -5.61
CA ALA A 20 14.31 3.03 -6.78
C ALA A 20 15.79 2.97 -6.38
N ALA A 21 16.18 3.54 -5.24
CA ALA A 21 17.53 3.45 -4.68
C ALA A 21 17.94 2.02 -4.29
N GLN A 22 16.96 1.12 -4.08
CA GLN A 22 17.21 -0.32 -3.86
C GLN A 22 17.30 -1.12 -5.18
N GLY A 23 17.21 -0.46 -6.33
CA GLY A 23 17.37 -1.08 -7.65
C GLY A 23 16.07 -1.47 -8.35
N TYR A 24 14.90 -1.13 -7.79
CA TYR A 24 13.62 -1.38 -8.44
C TYR A 24 13.27 -0.33 -9.50
N SER A 25 12.63 -0.73 -10.59
CA SER A 25 11.88 0.18 -11.46
C SER A 25 10.55 0.52 -10.82
N VAL A 26 10.29 1.80 -10.54
CA VAL A 26 9.15 2.21 -9.71
C VAL A 26 8.17 3.11 -10.47
N ILE A 27 6.88 2.80 -10.36
CA ILE A 27 5.77 3.65 -10.81
C ILE A 27 4.90 3.99 -9.60
N ALA A 28 4.54 5.24 -9.45
CA ALA A 28 3.52 5.71 -8.50
C ALA A 28 2.36 6.34 -9.28
N PRO A 29 1.30 5.58 -9.63
CA PRO A 29 0.17 6.10 -10.40
C PRO A 29 -0.59 7.17 -9.61
N GLN A 30 -0.93 8.27 -10.27
CA GLN A 30 -1.77 9.33 -9.68
C GLN A 30 -3.25 8.92 -9.74
N LEU A 31 -3.70 8.12 -8.78
CA LEU A 31 -5.07 7.58 -8.77
C LEU A 31 -6.15 8.67 -8.73
N TYR A 32 -5.80 9.84 -8.17
CA TYR A 32 -6.72 10.97 -8.00
C TYR A 32 -6.95 11.78 -9.28
N ASP A 33 -6.16 11.57 -10.35
CA ASP A 33 -6.40 12.18 -11.67
C ASP A 33 -7.77 11.80 -12.26
N ARG A 34 -8.40 10.73 -11.74
CA ARG A 34 -9.78 10.40 -12.10
C ARG A 34 -10.81 11.38 -11.52
N SER A 35 -10.48 12.11 -10.48
CA SER A 35 -11.32 13.17 -9.89
C SER A 35 -10.88 14.53 -10.42
N ALA A 36 -9.62 14.86 -10.25
CA ALA A 36 -8.99 16.06 -10.82
C ALA A 36 -7.47 15.84 -10.94
N PRO A 37 -6.80 16.45 -11.94
CA PRO A 37 -5.37 16.32 -12.13
C PRO A 37 -4.58 16.98 -11.00
N ASP A 38 -3.37 16.49 -10.77
CA ASP A 38 -2.35 17.08 -9.90
C ASP A 38 -2.80 17.30 -8.44
N ILE A 39 -3.66 16.42 -7.92
CA ILE A 39 -4.06 16.49 -6.50
C ILE A 39 -2.93 15.99 -5.62
N GLU A 40 -2.31 16.92 -4.89
CA GLU A 40 -1.31 16.68 -3.84
C GLU A 40 -1.75 17.38 -2.57
N LEU A 41 -2.09 16.59 -1.55
CA LEU A 41 -2.57 17.08 -0.26
C LEU A 41 -1.49 17.00 0.79
N GLY A 42 -1.53 17.93 1.74
CA GLY A 42 -0.79 17.88 2.98
C GLY A 42 -1.51 17.05 4.05
N TYR A 43 -1.24 17.39 5.33
CA TYR A 43 -1.74 16.60 6.47
C TYR A 43 -2.61 17.42 7.43
N THR A 44 -3.12 18.58 6.99
CA THR A 44 -4.08 19.36 7.77
C THR A 44 -5.42 18.64 7.88
N GLN A 45 -6.28 19.04 8.79
CA GLN A 45 -7.62 18.45 8.91
C GLN A 45 -8.44 18.65 7.63
N GLU A 46 -8.28 19.78 6.94
CA GLU A 46 -8.92 20.06 5.67
C GLU A 46 -8.42 19.11 4.57
N ASP A 47 -7.10 18.89 4.47
CA ASP A 47 -6.50 17.93 3.54
C ASP A 47 -6.99 16.51 3.78
N VAL A 48 -7.05 16.09 5.06
CA VAL A 48 -7.57 14.78 5.45
C VAL A 48 -9.03 14.62 5.01
N GLN A 49 -9.88 15.65 5.23
CA GLN A 49 -11.28 15.59 4.81
C GLN A 49 -11.37 15.51 3.28
N LYS A 50 -10.67 16.38 2.56
CA LYS A 50 -10.64 16.36 1.10
C LYS A 50 -10.16 15.02 0.53
N GLY A 51 -9.09 14.46 1.09
CA GLY A 51 -8.59 13.16 0.68
C GLY A 51 -9.60 12.02 0.93
N ARG A 52 -10.33 12.07 2.04
CA ARG A 52 -11.42 11.12 2.33
C ARG A 52 -12.57 11.24 1.33
N ASP A 53 -12.97 12.46 0.98
CA ASP A 53 -14.05 12.70 0.04
C ASP A 53 -13.72 12.16 -1.35
N ILE A 54 -12.50 12.42 -1.84
CA ILE A 54 -12.02 11.88 -3.11
C ILE A 54 -11.95 10.34 -3.06
N ARG A 55 -11.44 9.77 -1.98
CA ARG A 55 -11.42 8.30 -1.79
C ARG A 55 -12.83 7.71 -1.85
N VAL A 56 -13.82 8.37 -1.24
CA VAL A 56 -15.22 7.91 -1.27
C VAL A 56 -15.78 7.98 -2.70
N GLU A 57 -15.51 9.05 -3.43
CA GLU A 57 -15.92 9.24 -4.83
C GLU A 57 -15.34 8.16 -5.74
N LEU A 58 -14.05 7.87 -5.60
CA LEU A 58 -13.36 6.90 -6.44
C LEU A 58 -13.66 5.45 -6.04
N GLY A 59 -13.89 5.21 -4.76
CA GLY A 59 -14.06 3.87 -4.21
C GLY A 59 -12.75 3.05 -4.30
N PHE A 60 -12.90 1.75 -4.41
CA PHE A 60 -11.77 0.81 -4.51
C PHE A 60 -11.70 0.08 -5.86
N ASP A 61 -12.70 0.20 -6.72
CA ASP A 61 -12.73 -0.52 -8.01
C ASP A 61 -12.08 0.29 -9.14
N LYS A 62 -12.40 1.57 -9.25
CA LYS A 62 -11.84 2.43 -10.30
C LYS A 62 -10.31 2.48 -10.28
N PRO A 63 -9.63 2.61 -9.11
CA PRO A 63 -8.18 2.61 -9.03
C PRO A 63 -7.51 1.31 -9.51
N LEU A 64 -8.19 0.16 -9.40
CA LEU A 64 -7.63 -1.10 -9.90
C LEU A 64 -7.35 -1.07 -11.41
N LEU A 65 -8.08 -0.28 -12.19
CA LEU A 65 -7.83 -0.12 -13.63
C LEU A 65 -6.49 0.55 -13.90
N ASP A 66 -6.15 1.58 -13.12
CA ASP A 66 -4.88 2.30 -13.24
C ASP A 66 -3.72 1.44 -12.75
N LEU A 67 -3.96 0.69 -11.67
CA LEU A 67 -2.97 -0.24 -11.13
C LEU A 67 -2.70 -1.38 -12.12
N GLN A 68 -3.74 -1.94 -12.76
CA GLN A 68 -3.54 -2.95 -13.81
C GLN A 68 -2.76 -2.38 -15.00
N ALA A 69 -3.02 -1.14 -15.41
CA ALA A 69 -2.27 -0.51 -16.49
C ALA A 69 -0.78 -0.37 -16.13
N ALA A 70 -0.47 0.09 -14.90
CA ALA A 70 0.91 0.18 -14.41
C ALA A 70 1.61 -1.18 -14.32
N VAL A 71 0.91 -2.21 -13.82
CA VAL A 71 1.41 -3.60 -13.80
C VAL A 71 1.70 -4.09 -15.22
N SER A 72 0.77 -3.87 -16.15
CA SER A 72 0.94 -4.31 -17.54
C SER A 72 2.12 -3.63 -18.22
N LEU A 73 2.35 -2.36 -17.94
CA LEU A 73 3.51 -1.62 -18.45
C LEU A 73 4.83 -2.26 -17.98
N LEU A 74 5.01 -2.45 -16.67
CA LEU A 74 6.24 -3.08 -16.13
C LEU A 74 6.40 -4.51 -16.63
N LYS A 75 5.31 -5.27 -16.75
CA LYS A 75 5.34 -6.63 -17.33
C LYS A 75 5.80 -6.62 -18.79
N SER A 76 5.43 -5.62 -19.57
CA SER A 76 5.86 -5.51 -20.98
C SER A 76 7.36 -5.27 -21.12
N GLU A 77 8.02 -4.77 -20.06
CA GLU A 77 9.47 -4.62 -19.95
C GLU A 77 10.18 -5.90 -19.48
N GLY A 78 9.43 -6.99 -19.25
CA GLY A 78 9.98 -8.28 -18.81
C GLY A 78 10.23 -8.37 -17.31
N LEU A 79 9.72 -7.42 -16.52
CA LEU A 79 9.96 -7.36 -15.08
C LEU A 79 8.98 -8.25 -14.28
N ALA A 80 9.44 -8.81 -13.17
CA ALA A 80 8.58 -9.29 -12.10
C ALA A 80 8.00 -8.06 -11.38
N VAL A 81 6.69 -8.06 -11.06
CA VAL A 81 6.00 -6.87 -10.56
C VAL A 81 5.42 -7.11 -9.17
N GLY A 82 5.79 -6.25 -8.24
CA GLY A 82 5.19 -6.16 -6.91
C GLY A 82 4.44 -4.83 -6.70
N ILE A 83 3.55 -4.82 -5.74
CA ILE A 83 2.84 -3.61 -5.29
C ILE A 83 3.15 -3.37 -3.82
N VAL A 84 3.45 -2.12 -3.46
CA VAL A 84 3.40 -1.65 -2.07
C VAL A 84 2.42 -0.50 -1.96
N GLY A 85 1.57 -0.52 -0.94
CA GLY A 85 0.56 0.51 -0.73
C GLY A 85 0.42 0.92 0.73
N TYR A 86 0.05 2.18 0.95
CA TYR A 86 -0.02 2.81 2.26
C TYR A 86 -1.43 3.31 2.56
N CYS A 87 -1.98 3.03 3.74
CA CYS A 87 -3.32 3.43 4.16
C CYS A 87 -4.40 2.97 3.15
N TYR A 88 -5.02 3.87 2.41
CA TYR A 88 -5.90 3.56 1.28
C TYR A 88 -5.21 2.62 0.28
N GLY A 89 -3.96 2.93 -0.05
CA GLY A 89 -3.12 2.09 -0.91
C GLY A 89 -2.83 0.71 -0.32
N GLY A 90 -2.77 0.56 0.99
CA GLY A 90 -2.62 -0.73 1.65
C GLY A 90 -3.82 -1.65 1.43
N ALA A 91 -5.04 -1.10 1.47
CA ALA A 91 -6.25 -1.85 1.10
C ALA A 91 -6.30 -2.16 -0.41
N LEU A 92 -5.84 -1.23 -1.25
CA LEU A 92 -5.71 -1.46 -2.69
C LEU A 92 -4.64 -2.51 -3.02
N ALA A 93 -3.56 -2.61 -2.25
CA ALA A 93 -2.56 -3.66 -2.42
C ALA A 93 -3.17 -5.05 -2.18
N TRP A 94 -4.00 -5.23 -1.13
CA TRP A 94 -4.77 -6.45 -0.92
C TRP A 94 -5.67 -6.77 -2.10
N ARG A 95 -6.49 -5.81 -2.53
CA ARG A 95 -7.39 -6.01 -3.66
C ARG A 95 -6.66 -6.28 -4.98
N SER A 96 -5.50 -5.66 -5.15
CA SER A 96 -4.63 -5.94 -6.30
C SER A 96 -4.17 -7.39 -6.30
N ALA A 97 -3.76 -7.92 -5.15
CA ALA A 97 -3.37 -9.33 -5.03
C ALA A 97 -4.52 -10.30 -5.40
N ALA A 98 -5.78 -9.90 -5.17
CA ALA A 98 -6.94 -10.73 -5.45
C ALA A 98 -7.48 -10.57 -6.89
N LYS A 99 -7.33 -9.41 -7.52
CA LYS A 99 -8.04 -9.02 -8.74
C LYS A 99 -7.17 -8.80 -9.96
N LEU A 100 -5.90 -8.41 -9.78
CA LEU A 100 -5.03 -8.05 -10.89
C LEU A 100 -4.22 -9.24 -11.40
N GLU A 101 -3.95 -9.22 -12.69
CA GLU A 101 -3.11 -10.23 -13.34
C GLU A 101 -1.63 -9.77 -13.37
N GLY A 102 -0.73 -10.74 -13.26
CA GLY A 102 0.70 -10.52 -13.46
C GLY A 102 1.48 -10.00 -12.25
N LEU A 103 0.86 -10.00 -11.05
CA LEU A 103 1.56 -9.68 -9.81
C LEU A 103 2.30 -10.89 -9.24
N SER A 104 3.55 -10.64 -8.78
CA SER A 104 4.37 -11.62 -8.07
C SER A 104 4.19 -11.53 -6.57
N ALA A 105 3.98 -10.34 -6.00
CA ALA A 105 3.79 -10.11 -4.57
C ALA A 105 3.14 -8.76 -4.27
N THR A 106 2.52 -8.60 -3.10
CA THR A 106 2.02 -7.29 -2.63
C THR A 106 2.34 -7.04 -1.17
N VAL A 107 2.54 -5.77 -0.83
CA VAL A 107 2.79 -5.30 0.54
C VAL A 107 1.78 -4.21 0.90
N GLY A 108 1.12 -4.34 2.05
CA GLY A 108 0.17 -3.35 2.55
C GLY A 108 0.57 -2.80 3.91
N TYR A 109 0.66 -1.48 4.03
CA TYR A 109 0.91 -0.77 5.29
C TYR A 109 -0.39 -0.17 5.82
N TYR A 110 -0.74 -0.46 7.06
CA TYR A 110 -1.90 0.08 7.80
C TYR A 110 -3.16 0.26 6.94
N GLY A 111 -3.43 -0.72 6.08
CA GLY A 111 -4.58 -0.72 5.18
C GLY A 111 -5.75 -1.55 5.72
N SER A 112 -6.98 -1.18 5.37
CA SER A 112 -8.20 -1.91 5.74
C SER A 112 -8.42 -3.17 4.88
N ALA A 113 -7.39 -4.03 4.77
CA ALA A 113 -7.44 -5.26 3.97
C ALA A 113 -8.58 -6.21 4.41
N ALA A 114 -8.85 -6.29 5.72
CA ALA A 114 -9.92 -7.10 6.29
C ALA A 114 -11.33 -6.76 5.78
N THR A 115 -11.55 -5.54 5.29
CA THR A 115 -12.81 -5.16 4.61
C THR A 115 -13.08 -6.04 3.38
N PHE A 116 -12.03 -6.56 2.77
CA PHE A 116 -12.07 -7.38 1.55
C PHE A 116 -11.60 -8.81 1.81
N LYS A 117 -11.76 -9.30 3.03
CA LYS A 117 -11.26 -10.62 3.46
C LYS A 117 -11.76 -11.79 2.62
N ASP A 118 -12.93 -11.67 1.99
CA ASP A 118 -13.52 -12.70 1.15
C ASP A 118 -12.95 -12.69 -0.30
N GLU A 119 -12.13 -11.69 -0.63
CA GLU A 119 -11.35 -11.64 -1.88
C GLU A 119 -10.00 -12.34 -1.67
N ALA A 120 -9.90 -13.62 -2.07
CA ALA A 120 -8.69 -14.42 -1.86
C ALA A 120 -7.51 -13.90 -2.69
N PRO A 121 -6.34 -13.65 -2.08
CA PRO A 121 -5.14 -13.21 -2.81
C PRO A 121 -4.62 -14.33 -3.73
N GLN A 122 -4.21 -13.97 -4.94
CA GLN A 122 -3.65 -14.89 -5.94
C GLN A 122 -2.11 -14.94 -5.90
N CYS A 123 -1.48 -13.96 -5.25
CA CYS A 123 -0.05 -13.92 -5.00
C CYS A 123 0.24 -13.74 -3.50
N PRO A 124 1.48 -13.92 -3.04
CA PRO A 124 1.89 -13.64 -1.67
C PRO A 124 1.61 -12.20 -1.25
N VAL A 125 1.18 -12.01 -0.01
CA VAL A 125 0.83 -10.73 0.59
C VAL A 125 1.55 -10.56 1.93
N LEU A 126 2.21 -9.43 2.13
CA LEU A 126 2.78 -9.02 3.39
C LEU A 126 2.00 -7.80 3.93
N LEU A 127 1.62 -7.84 5.22
CA LEU A 127 0.84 -6.78 5.86
C LEU A 127 1.58 -6.21 7.09
N HIS A 128 1.57 -4.89 7.22
CA HIS A 128 2.15 -4.16 8.35
C HIS A 128 1.07 -3.37 9.07
N TYR A 129 0.87 -3.65 10.36
CA TYR A 129 -0.15 -3.01 11.21
C TYR A 129 0.48 -2.28 12.38
N GLY A 130 -0.15 -1.19 12.81
CA GLY A 130 0.17 -0.52 14.06
C GLY A 130 -0.68 -1.07 15.22
N GLU A 131 -0.06 -1.37 16.36
CA GLU A 131 -0.78 -1.82 17.58
C GLU A 131 -1.68 -0.72 18.16
N LYS A 132 -1.25 0.56 17.98
CA LYS A 132 -1.94 1.74 18.49
C LYS A 132 -2.91 2.36 17.48
N ASP A 133 -3.04 1.75 16.30
CA ASP A 133 -3.92 2.26 15.24
C ASP A 133 -5.40 2.15 15.66
N ALA A 134 -6.02 3.30 15.91
CA ALA A 134 -7.42 3.35 16.33
C ALA A 134 -8.41 3.15 15.16
N MET A 135 -7.93 3.17 13.91
CA MET A 135 -8.77 3.03 12.71
C MET A 135 -8.73 1.62 12.14
N ILE A 136 -7.56 0.97 12.19
CA ILE A 136 -7.33 -0.35 11.59
C ILE A 136 -6.87 -1.30 12.70
N PRO A 137 -7.72 -2.20 13.19
CA PRO A 137 -7.35 -3.14 14.24
C PRO A 137 -6.16 -4.02 13.84
N SER A 138 -5.13 -4.10 14.68
CA SER A 138 -3.96 -4.95 14.41
C SER A 138 -4.31 -6.44 14.40
N THR A 139 -5.43 -6.83 15.03
CA THR A 139 -6.00 -8.19 14.99
C THR A 139 -6.45 -8.62 13.60
N ASP A 140 -6.70 -7.68 12.68
CA ASP A 140 -7.04 -7.97 11.28
C ASP A 140 -5.93 -8.75 10.59
N GLY A 141 -4.66 -8.46 10.92
CA GLY A 141 -3.52 -9.19 10.39
C GLY A 141 -3.55 -10.68 10.74
N ALA A 142 -3.75 -11.00 12.01
CA ALA A 142 -3.83 -12.40 12.47
C ALA A 142 -5.01 -13.14 11.81
N MET A 143 -6.17 -12.50 11.73
CA MET A 143 -7.35 -13.07 11.06
C MET A 143 -7.08 -13.38 9.58
N LEU A 144 -6.41 -12.48 8.85
CA LEU A 144 -6.10 -12.69 7.43
C LEU A 144 -5.04 -13.78 7.23
N VAL A 145 -4.08 -13.91 8.14
CA VAL A 145 -3.11 -15.03 8.15
C VAL A 145 -3.85 -16.36 8.38
N ASP A 146 -4.78 -16.42 9.32
CA ASP A 146 -5.58 -17.63 9.60
C ASP A 146 -6.46 -18.03 8.40
N LEU A 147 -7.01 -17.05 7.68
CA LEU A 147 -7.81 -17.30 6.47
C LEU A 147 -6.96 -17.77 5.27
N TYR A 148 -5.74 -17.26 5.15
CA TYR A 148 -4.85 -17.52 4.01
C TYR A 148 -3.42 -17.88 4.43
N PRO A 149 -3.21 -18.96 5.21
CA PRO A 149 -1.94 -19.25 5.89
C PRO A 149 -0.75 -19.49 4.95
N ASN A 150 -1.02 -19.83 3.67
CA ASN A 150 0.03 -20.06 2.66
C ASN A 150 0.27 -18.86 1.75
N ARG A 151 -0.38 -17.74 2.01
CA ARG A 151 -0.36 -16.56 1.14
C ARG A 151 -0.12 -15.27 1.87
N VAL A 152 -0.46 -15.18 3.16
CA VAL A 152 -0.45 -13.93 3.91
C VAL A 152 0.50 -14.04 5.09
N GLU A 153 1.37 -13.03 5.20
CA GLU A 153 2.17 -12.75 6.37
C GLU A 153 1.75 -11.40 6.96
N ALA A 154 1.77 -11.25 8.26
CA ALA A 154 1.43 -9.99 8.92
C ALA A 154 2.35 -9.72 10.10
N PHE A 155 2.75 -8.45 10.25
CA PHE A 155 3.53 -7.96 11.38
C PHE A 155 2.83 -6.80 12.05
N VAL A 156 2.93 -6.76 13.38
CA VAL A 156 2.39 -5.70 14.22
C VAL A 156 3.54 -4.93 14.88
N TYR A 157 3.44 -3.61 14.88
CA TYR A 157 4.45 -2.68 15.41
C TYR A 157 3.86 -1.84 16.55
N PRO A 158 4.65 -1.42 17.55
CA PRO A 158 4.17 -0.56 18.65
C PRO A 158 3.94 0.89 18.20
N ALA A 159 3.25 1.07 17.08
CA ALA A 159 3.08 2.33 16.36
C ALA A 159 1.61 2.62 16.04
N ASP A 160 1.30 3.85 15.64
CA ASP A 160 -0.04 4.32 15.25
C ASP A 160 -0.25 4.26 13.73
N HIS A 161 -1.46 4.62 13.27
CA HIS A 161 -1.79 4.74 11.84
C HIS A 161 -0.86 5.73 11.13
N GLY A 162 -0.31 5.31 9.98
CA GLY A 162 0.60 6.16 9.20
C GLY A 162 2.02 6.23 9.76
N PHE A 163 2.45 5.26 10.56
CA PHE A 163 3.76 5.25 11.20
C PHE A 163 4.96 5.32 10.24
N ASN A 164 4.75 5.03 8.96
CA ASN A 164 5.80 5.12 7.94
C ASN A 164 5.97 6.53 7.37
N CYS A 165 5.04 7.46 7.62
CA CYS A 165 5.09 8.79 7.05
C CYS A 165 5.86 9.76 7.95
N ASP A 166 7.07 10.12 7.56
CA ASP A 166 7.97 11.04 8.30
C ASP A 166 7.47 12.48 8.38
N GLN A 167 6.42 12.81 7.62
CA GLN A 167 5.78 14.12 7.63
C GLN A 167 4.57 14.20 8.59
N ARG A 168 4.26 13.12 9.31
CA ARG A 168 3.13 13.02 10.24
C ARG A 168 3.61 12.85 11.68
N ALA A 169 2.80 13.34 12.62
CA ALA A 169 3.07 13.19 14.06
C ALA A 169 3.06 11.71 14.52
N SER A 170 2.41 10.83 13.77
CA SER A 170 2.38 9.39 14.03
C SER A 170 3.61 8.63 13.54
N TYR A 171 4.60 9.31 12.96
CA TYR A 171 5.83 8.67 12.49
C TYR A 171 6.54 7.95 13.63
N ASP A 172 6.89 6.69 13.38
CA ASP A 172 7.72 5.88 14.27
C ASP A 172 8.90 5.30 13.49
N GLY A 173 10.04 5.97 13.60
CA GLY A 173 11.24 5.63 12.82
C GLY A 173 11.69 4.17 12.96
N PRO A 174 11.78 3.61 14.18
CA PRO A 174 12.14 2.20 14.36
C PRO A 174 11.16 1.23 13.70
N SER A 175 9.85 1.48 13.83
CA SER A 175 8.82 0.65 13.19
C SER A 175 8.86 0.78 11.67
N ALA A 176 9.01 2.00 11.14
CA ALA A 176 9.13 2.26 9.70
C ALA A 176 10.35 1.56 9.09
N ALA A 177 11.51 1.65 9.75
CA ALA A 177 12.74 1.01 9.28
C ALA A 177 12.61 -0.53 9.24
N LEU A 178 12.07 -1.13 10.30
CA LEU A 178 11.88 -2.58 10.38
C LEU A 178 10.82 -3.07 9.37
N ALA A 179 9.75 -2.30 9.15
CA ALA A 179 8.74 -2.64 8.16
C ALA A 179 9.30 -2.55 6.73
N LEU A 180 10.14 -1.55 6.45
CA LEU A 180 10.82 -1.44 5.16
C LEU A 180 11.79 -2.60 4.93
N GLU A 181 12.61 -2.96 5.92
CA GLU A 181 13.52 -4.10 5.84
C GLU A 181 12.76 -5.38 5.48
N ARG A 182 11.67 -5.68 6.18
CA ARG A 182 10.82 -6.84 5.91
C ARG A 182 10.19 -6.80 4.52
N SER A 183 9.73 -5.62 4.08
CA SER A 183 9.19 -5.43 2.73
C SER A 183 10.22 -5.69 1.64
N LEU A 184 11.48 -5.24 1.84
CA LEU A 184 12.56 -5.45 0.89
C LEU A 184 12.96 -6.93 0.82
N PHE A 185 13.08 -7.63 1.95
CA PHE A 185 13.32 -9.07 1.96
C PHE A 185 12.20 -9.84 1.25
N PHE A 186 10.95 -9.49 1.55
CA PHE A 186 9.80 -10.10 0.90
C PHE A 186 9.81 -9.88 -0.62
N PHE A 187 10.10 -8.67 -1.07
CA PHE A 187 10.20 -8.40 -2.51
C PHE A 187 11.41 -9.10 -3.14
N GLN A 188 12.53 -9.22 -2.45
CA GLN A 188 13.69 -9.95 -2.96
C GLN A 188 13.34 -11.43 -3.21
N ASP A 189 12.56 -12.06 -2.35
CA ASP A 189 12.15 -13.46 -2.50
C ASP A 189 11.22 -13.68 -3.72
N TYR A 190 10.41 -12.69 -4.09
CA TYR A 190 9.39 -12.84 -5.13
C TYR A 190 9.64 -12.05 -6.42
N LEU A 191 10.50 -11.05 -6.39
CA LEU A 191 10.81 -10.23 -7.57
C LEU A 191 12.24 -10.46 -8.09
N GLY A 192 13.14 -10.94 -7.26
CA GLY A 192 14.56 -11.17 -7.60
C GLY A 192 15.43 -9.97 -7.29
#